data_02d49514bce0fd8d393353c3f5a40b4d
#
_entry.id   02d49514bce0fd8d393353c3f5a40b4d
#
_cell.length_a   1.000
_cell.length_b   1.000
_cell.length_c   1.000
_cell.angle_alpha   90.00
_cell.angle_beta   90.00
_cell.angle_gamma   90.00
#
_symmetry.space_group_name_H-M   'P 1'
#
loop_
_entity.id
_entity.type
_entity.pdbx_description
1 polymer ?
#
loop_
_entity_poly.entity_id
_entity_poly.type
_entity_poly.pdbx_seq_one_letter_code
_entity_poly.pdbx_strand_id
1 'polypeptide(L)'
;VILLLVPLLIGRLVADIIKKEYCMKPGFWYLSGFLTMLALYQIICVPMTLKEYSFSKLVICYSIILGILSAIALWKYAGAILIWVKEKMQWINIFRGHSFFFYMALVLILGQIITLVCFMPDYAYCADDNTYITMANDTDETDMIIKVDSLTGHELSIDEVSLKYKLTSFITFMAYLARITGLHSLVIGKTILPVIIIGMAYYIQWMIGGLLFPDSRYKSEIFLFVISIVNLFMAFSNYTQTFRLMVCPWQGKAIMAVIVLPFLFYVGNKVFCEKFTIGEMILLMVTMFAAASASLMSLGIAPVMLLAIAFLNAIQKHRFMILLQAGICCVPAAIYLGMYVISILTTFGGW
;
A
#
# COMPACT_ATOMS: atom_id res chain seq x y z
N VAL A 1 -16.28 -4.59 4.88
CA VAL A 1 -15.74 -5.85 5.45
C VAL A 1 -14.39 -6.17 4.82
N ILE A 2 -14.27 -6.28 3.48
CA ILE A 2 -13.04 -6.72 2.79
C ILE A 2 -11.83 -5.85 3.12
N LEU A 3 -11.94 -4.53 3.00
CA LEU A 3 -10.84 -3.61 3.28
C LEU A 3 -10.55 -3.41 4.77
N LEU A 4 -11.39 -3.87 5.68
CA LEU A 4 -11.17 -3.73 7.12
C LEU A 4 -10.74 -5.02 7.78
N LEU A 5 -11.43 -6.14 7.51
CA LEU A 5 -11.19 -7.41 8.21
C LEU A 5 -10.14 -8.27 7.51
N VAL A 6 -10.20 -8.37 6.18
CA VAL A 6 -9.26 -9.24 5.43
C VAL A 6 -7.80 -8.83 5.63
N PRO A 7 -7.41 -7.52 5.57
CA PRO A 7 -6.05 -7.13 5.88
C PRO A 7 -5.61 -7.51 7.29
N LEU A 8 -6.48 -7.35 8.30
CA LEU A 8 -6.16 -7.74 9.67
C LEU A 8 -5.88 -9.25 9.81
N LEU A 9 -6.71 -10.07 9.15
CA LEU A 9 -6.58 -11.52 9.17
C LEU A 9 -5.28 -11.97 8.50
N ILE A 10 -5.04 -11.51 7.28
CA ILE A 10 -3.84 -11.85 6.50
C ILE A 10 -2.59 -11.33 7.20
N GLY A 11 -2.61 -10.10 7.69
CA GLY A 11 -1.47 -9.52 8.40
C GLY A 11 -1.15 -10.21 9.72
N ARG A 12 -2.15 -10.79 10.38
CA ARG A 12 -1.91 -11.64 11.55
C ARG A 12 -1.15 -12.93 11.17
N LEU A 13 -1.46 -13.52 10.00
CA LEU A 13 -0.67 -14.65 9.48
C LEU A 13 0.77 -14.24 9.19
N VAL A 14 0.96 -13.07 8.57
CA VAL A 14 2.30 -12.52 8.30
C VAL A 14 3.07 -12.29 9.59
N ALA A 15 2.46 -11.69 10.61
CA ALA A 15 3.09 -11.46 11.90
C ALA A 15 3.53 -12.77 12.58
N ASP A 16 2.77 -13.84 12.41
CA ASP A 16 3.08 -15.16 12.95
C ASP A 16 4.29 -15.83 12.25
N ILE A 17 4.50 -15.51 10.97
CA ILE A 17 5.69 -15.96 10.23
C ILE A 17 6.94 -15.22 10.70
N ILE A 18 6.81 -13.91 10.97
CA ILE A 18 7.92 -13.04 11.37
C ILE A 18 8.32 -13.30 12.85
N LYS A 19 7.34 -13.47 13.75
CA LYS A 19 7.52 -13.75 15.19
C LYS A 19 8.36 -12.71 15.94
N LYS A 20 8.23 -11.43 15.58
CA LYS A 20 8.89 -10.31 16.25
C LYS A 20 7.87 -9.47 17.01
N GLU A 21 8.29 -8.89 18.12
CA GLU A 21 7.43 -8.08 19.00
C GLU A 21 6.80 -6.89 18.27
N TYR A 22 7.56 -6.20 17.42
CA TYR A 22 7.06 -5.04 16.66
C TYR A 22 5.93 -5.40 15.70
N CYS A 23 5.84 -6.69 15.28
CA CYS A 23 4.80 -7.20 14.39
C CYS A 23 3.50 -7.58 15.13
N MET A 24 3.49 -7.63 16.47
CA MET A 24 2.35 -8.13 17.25
C MET A 24 1.23 -7.10 17.47
N LYS A 25 1.36 -5.90 16.91
CA LYS A 25 0.36 -4.84 17.04
C LYS A 25 -0.68 -4.92 15.91
N PRO A 26 -2.00 -4.76 16.20
CA PRO A 26 -3.06 -4.86 15.18
C PRO A 26 -2.90 -3.90 14.00
N GLY A 27 -2.41 -2.68 14.24
CA GLY A 27 -2.14 -1.75 13.14
C GLY A 27 -1.03 -2.23 12.21
N PHE A 28 -0.01 -2.94 12.73
CA PHE A 28 0.99 -3.59 11.89
C PHE A 28 0.37 -4.74 11.06
N TRP A 29 -0.54 -5.53 11.66
CA TRP A 29 -1.27 -6.57 10.92
C TRP A 29 -2.06 -5.95 9.77
N TYR A 30 -2.76 -4.85 10.04
CA TYR A 30 -3.53 -4.17 9.01
C TYR A 30 -2.65 -3.71 7.83
N LEU A 31 -1.52 -3.04 8.14
CA LEU A 31 -0.57 -2.57 7.12
C LEU A 31 0.06 -3.71 6.32
N SER A 32 0.64 -4.69 7.02
CA SER A 32 1.30 -5.82 6.35
C SER A 32 0.31 -6.67 5.56
N GLY A 33 -0.91 -6.83 6.06
CA GLY A 33 -1.98 -7.53 5.35
C GLY A 33 -2.46 -6.78 4.12
N PHE A 34 -2.64 -5.47 4.18
CA PHE A 34 -2.98 -4.64 3.02
C PHE A 34 -1.90 -4.72 1.94
N LEU A 35 -0.62 -4.61 2.33
CA LEU A 35 0.50 -4.77 1.41
C LEU A 35 0.55 -6.18 0.81
N THR A 36 0.24 -7.21 1.61
CA THR A 36 0.14 -8.60 1.13
C THR A 36 -1.00 -8.76 0.11
N MET A 37 -2.14 -8.14 0.34
CA MET A 37 -3.24 -8.13 -0.62
C MET A 37 -2.82 -7.50 -1.94
N LEU A 38 -2.17 -6.33 -1.93
CA LEU A 38 -1.66 -5.69 -3.14
C LEU A 38 -0.60 -6.54 -3.84
N ALA A 39 0.30 -7.17 -3.09
CA ALA A 39 1.33 -8.04 -3.63
C ALA A 39 0.75 -9.28 -4.33
N LEU A 40 -0.19 -9.96 -3.69
CA LEU A 40 -0.88 -11.11 -4.28
C LEU A 40 -1.68 -10.71 -5.52
N TYR A 41 -2.35 -9.56 -5.46
CA TYR A 41 -3.08 -9.05 -6.62
C TYR A 41 -2.14 -8.76 -7.79
N GLN A 42 -0.98 -8.14 -7.54
CA GLN A 42 0.05 -7.86 -8.55
C GLN A 42 0.56 -9.14 -9.22
N ILE A 43 0.87 -10.16 -8.42
CA ILE A 43 1.40 -11.45 -8.93
C ILE A 43 0.38 -12.15 -9.84
N ILE A 44 -0.91 -12.01 -9.56
CA ILE A 44 -1.97 -12.66 -10.33
C ILE A 44 -2.39 -11.80 -11.52
N CYS A 45 -2.58 -10.50 -11.30
CA CYS A 45 -3.13 -9.57 -12.29
C CYS A 45 -2.22 -9.42 -13.50
N VAL A 46 -0.91 -9.18 -13.32
CA VAL A 46 -0.01 -8.90 -14.44
C VAL A 46 0.07 -10.05 -15.44
N PRO A 47 0.29 -11.33 -15.04
CA PRO A 47 0.24 -12.44 -16.00
C PRO A 47 -1.11 -12.62 -16.68
N MET A 48 -2.22 -12.35 -15.97
CA MET A 48 -3.56 -12.46 -16.55
C MET A 48 -3.84 -11.33 -17.55
N THR A 49 -3.35 -10.12 -17.28
CA THR A 49 -3.42 -8.99 -18.20
C THR A 49 -2.63 -9.27 -19.48
N LEU A 50 -1.40 -9.74 -19.37
CA LEU A 50 -0.54 -10.05 -20.50
C LEU A 50 -1.05 -11.23 -21.36
N LYS A 51 -1.84 -12.13 -20.78
CA LYS A 51 -2.51 -13.25 -21.47
C LYS A 51 -3.96 -12.92 -21.87
N GLU A 52 -4.37 -11.69 -21.73
CA GLU A 52 -5.71 -11.20 -22.11
C GLU A 52 -6.88 -11.99 -21.49
N TYR A 53 -6.71 -12.46 -20.23
CA TYR A 53 -7.84 -13.08 -19.54
C TYR A 53 -8.93 -12.06 -19.19
N SER A 54 -10.19 -12.54 -19.09
CA SER A 54 -11.29 -11.69 -18.65
C SER A 54 -11.11 -11.25 -17.19
N PHE A 55 -11.63 -10.06 -16.88
CA PHE A 55 -11.58 -9.51 -15.52
C PHE A 55 -12.33 -10.40 -14.52
N SER A 56 -13.45 -11.01 -14.90
CA SER A 56 -14.18 -11.96 -14.07
C SER A 56 -13.33 -13.14 -13.61
N LYS A 57 -12.45 -13.68 -14.49
CA LYS A 57 -11.52 -14.75 -14.09
C LYS A 57 -10.52 -14.28 -13.06
N LEU A 58 -9.99 -13.05 -13.21
CA LEU A 58 -9.10 -12.44 -12.23
C LEU A 58 -9.80 -12.26 -10.88
N VAL A 59 -11.02 -11.74 -10.87
CA VAL A 59 -11.85 -11.54 -9.67
C VAL A 59 -12.06 -12.86 -8.93
N ILE A 60 -12.44 -13.92 -9.63
CA ILE A 60 -12.68 -15.24 -9.04
C ILE A 60 -11.39 -15.81 -8.47
N CYS A 61 -10.30 -15.83 -9.26
CA CYS A 61 -9.02 -16.39 -8.83
C CYS A 61 -8.49 -15.67 -7.57
N TYR A 62 -8.48 -14.35 -7.57
CA TYR A 62 -8.02 -13.57 -6.44
C TYR A 62 -8.92 -13.71 -5.21
N SER A 63 -10.25 -13.72 -5.40
CA SER A 63 -11.22 -13.92 -4.30
C SER A 63 -11.08 -15.28 -3.63
N ILE A 64 -10.82 -16.34 -4.39
CA ILE A 64 -10.57 -17.67 -3.84
C ILE A 64 -9.32 -17.65 -2.95
N ILE A 65 -8.22 -17.04 -3.41
CA ILE A 65 -6.97 -16.95 -2.65
C ILE A 65 -7.18 -16.17 -1.36
N LEU A 66 -7.83 -15.00 -1.43
CA LEU A 66 -8.16 -14.22 -0.23
C LEU A 66 -9.08 -14.98 0.72
N GLY A 67 -10.07 -15.71 0.18
CA GLY A 67 -10.99 -16.54 0.95
C GLY A 67 -10.26 -17.65 1.72
N ILE A 68 -9.36 -18.36 1.05
CA ILE A 68 -8.53 -19.42 1.66
C ILE A 68 -7.65 -18.83 2.77
N LEU A 69 -6.92 -17.75 2.52
CA LEU A 69 -6.05 -17.12 3.52
C LEU A 69 -6.86 -16.61 4.71
N SER A 70 -8.01 -16.00 4.46
CA SER A 70 -8.90 -15.52 5.52
C SER A 70 -9.49 -16.66 6.34
N ALA A 71 -9.88 -17.76 5.71
CA ALA A 71 -10.38 -18.95 6.39
C ALA A 71 -9.30 -19.59 7.29
N ILE A 72 -8.07 -19.72 6.78
CA ILE A 72 -6.91 -20.21 7.57
C ILE A 72 -6.67 -19.29 8.78
N ALA A 73 -6.71 -17.97 8.58
CA ALA A 73 -6.52 -17.01 9.66
C ALA A 73 -7.65 -17.10 10.69
N LEU A 74 -8.90 -17.17 10.26
CA LEU A 74 -10.04 -17.33 11.15
C LEU A 74 -9.95 -18.63 11.93
N TRP A 75 -9.68 -19.74 11.27
CA TRP A 75 -9.54 -21.05 11.94
C TRP A 75 -8.46 -21.03 13.02
N LYS A 76 -7.30 -20.41 12.70
CA LYS A 76 -6.15 -20.35 13.63
C LYS A 76 -6.34 -19.37 14.78
N TYR A 77 -7.03 -18.24 14.56
CA TYR A 77 -7.05 -17.12 15.50
C TYR A 77 -8.45 -16.75 16.00
N ALA A 78 -9.51 -17.49 15.67
CA ALA A 78 -10.88 -17.16 16.07
C ALA A 78 -11.02 -16.92 17.58
N GLY A 79 -10.45 -17.81 18.40
CA GLY A 79 -10.47 -17.67 19.86
C GLY A 79 -9.71 -16.41 20.34
N ALA A 80 -8.53 -16.17 19.81
CA ALA A 80 -7.71 -15.00 20.16
C ALA A 80 -8.36 -13.69 19.72
N ILE A 81 -8.99 -13.66 18.54
CA ILE A 81 -9.73 -12.49 18.05
C ILE A 81 -10.93 -12.19 18.93
N LEU A 82 -11.69 -13.19 19.33
CA LEU A 82 -12.85 -13.04 20.23
C LEU A 82 -12.43 -12.52 21.61
N ILE A 83 -11.35 -13.02 22.18
CA ILE A 83 -10.79 -12.54 23.45
C ILE A 83 -10.34 -11.08 23.27
N TRP A 84 -9.60 -10.79 22.21
CA TRP A 84 -9.11 -9.44 21.92
C TRP A 84 -10.24 -8.43 21.74
N VAL A 85 -11.32 -8.80 21.01
CA VAL A 85 -12.50 -7.94 20.85
C VAL A 85 -13.18 -7.68 22.20
N LYS A 86 -13.32 -8.71 23.06
CA LYS A 86 -13.89 -8.55 24.40
C LYS A 86 -13.05 -7.67 25.32
N GLU A 87 -11.74 -7.86 25.33
CA GLU A 87 -10.83 -7.05 26.15
C GLU A 87 -10.72 -5.60 25.69
N LYS A 88 -10.74 -5.39 24.36
CA LYS A 88 -10.64 -4.05 23.74
C LYS A 88 -11.98 -3.32 23.64
N MET A 89 -13.09 -3.88 24.05
CA MET A 89 -14.37 -3.13 24.18
C MET A 89 -14.27 -2.00 25.20
N GLN A 90 -13.18 -1.89 25.96
CA GLN A 90 -12.76 -0.69 26.69
C GLN A 90 -12.06 0.33 25.78
N TRP A 91 -12.64 0.64 24.63
CA TRP A 91 -12.07 1.58 23.63
C TRP A 91 -11.75 2.97 24.22
N ILE A 92 -12.44 3.37 25.26
CA ILE A 92 -12.22 4.62 26.00
C ILE A 92 -10.79 4.67 26.60
N ASN A 93 -10.20 3.54 26.95
CA ASN A 93 -8.86 3.50 27.55
C ASN A 93 -7.73 3.68 26.51
N ILE A 94 -8.00 3.45 25.22
CA ILE A 94 -7.02 3.68 24.14
C ILE A 94 -6.69 5.16 24.01
N PHE A 95 -7.69 6.02 24.23
CA PHE A 95 -7.53 7.47 24.14
C PHE A 95 -7.05 8.13 25.45
N ARG A 96 -7.02 7.41 26.58
CA ARG A 96 -6.54 7.97 27.84
C ARG A 96 -5.02 8.01 27.93
N GLY A 97 -4.49 9.07 28.55
CA GLY A 97 -3.06 9.21 28.85
C GLY A 97 -2.19 9.66 27.67
N HIS A 98 -2.78 10.21 26.63
CA HIS A 98 -2.06 10.91 25.55
C HIS A 98 -1.91 12.40 25.88
N SER A 99 -0.90 13.05 25.27
CA SER A 99 -0.67 14.48 25.39
C SER A 99 -1.69 15.29 24.59
N PHE A 100 -1.76 16.58 24.87
CA PHE A 100 -2.54 17.56 24.09
C PHE A 100 -2.22 17.47 22.58
N PHE A 101 -0.96 17.31 22.21
CA PHE A 101 -0.50 17.23 20.82
C PHE A 101 -1.08 16.02 20.06
N PHE A 102 -1.29 14.90 20.74
CA PHE A 102 -1.93 13.74 20.15
C PHE A 102 -3.39 14.04 19.72
N TYR A 103 -4.16 14.68 20.62
CA TYR A 103 -5.55 15.03 20.31
C TYR A 103 -5.63 16.09 19.21
N MET A 104 -4.72 17.07 19.21
CA MET A 104 -4.62 18.05 18.12
C MET A 104 -4.29 17.38 16.78
N ALA A 105 -3.37 16.41 16.77
CA ALA A 105 -3.09 15.61 15.57
C ALA A 105 -4.33 14.88 15.07
N LEU A 106 -5.11 14.25 15.96
CA LEU A 106 -6.36 13.57 15.59
C LEU A 106 -7.38 14.53 14.98
N VAL A 107 -7.52 15.73 15.53
CA VAL A 107 -8.42 16.77 14.98
C VAL A 107 -8.00 17.15 13.57
N LEU A 108 -6.70 17.37 13.33
CA LEU A 108 -6.18 17.68 12.00
C LEU A 108 -6.38 16.52 11.00
N ILE A 109 -6.14 15.29 11.44
CA ILE A 109 -6.34 14.08 10.61
C ILE A 109 -7.81 13.91 10.25
N LEU A 110 -8.73 14.09 11.20
CA LEU A 110 -10.15 14.04 10.94
C LEU A 110 -10.59 15.19 10.01
N GLY A 111 -10.08 16.39 10.22
CA GLY A 111 -10.30 17.53 9.33
C GLY A 111 -9.85 17.23 7.91
N GLN A 112 -8.67 16.60 7.74
CA GLN A 112 -8.18 16.18 6.44
C GLN A 112 -9.10 15.15 5.77
N ILE A 113 -9.56 14.13 6.50
CA ILE A 113 -10.49 13.13 5.98
C ILE A 113 -11.79 13.78 5.53
N ILE A 114 -12.37 14.66 6.37
CA ILE A 114 -13.61 15.37 6.05
C ILE A 114 -13.42 16.23 4.79
N THR A 115 -12.33 16.98 4.71
CA THR A 115 -12.02 17.81 3.54
C THR A 115 -11.94 16.97 2.27
N LEU A 116 -11.24 15.85 2.31
CA LEU A 116 -11.09 14.98 1.14
C LEU A 116 -12.39 14.30 0.71
N VAL A 117 -13.18 13.83 1.66
CA VAL A 117 -14.41 13.08 1.35
C VAL A 117 -15.56 14.01 0.96
N CYS A 118 -15.68 15.19 1.61
CA CYS A 118 -16.83 16.07 1.43
C CYS A 118 -16.61 17.19 0.40
N PHE A 119 -15.37 17.66 0.22
CA PHE A 119 -15.12 18.87 -0.56
C PHE A 119 -14.24 18.64 -1.80
N MET A 120 -13.38 17.61 -1.81
CA MET A 120 -12.46 17.36 -2.94
C MET A 120 -13.04 16.54 -4.08
N PRO A 121 -14.15 15.80 -3.99
CA PRO A 121 -14.70 15.08 -5.14
C PRO A 121 -15.01 15.99 -6.34
N ASP A 122 -15.37 17.25 -6.09
CA ASP A 122 -15.71 18.23 -7.12
C ASP A 122 -14.48 18.97 -7.69
N TYR A 123 -13.32 18.80 -7.09
CA TYR A 123 -12.10 19.47 -7.54
C TYR A 123 -11.37 18.63 -8.60
N ALA A 124 -11.53 19.00 -9.87
CA ALA A 124 -10.87 18.39 -11.03
C ALA A 124 -9.41 18.87 -11.19
N TYR A 125 -8.63 18.89 -10.11
CA TYR A 125 -7.25 19.41 -10.16
C TYR A 125 -6.23 18.45 -10.78
N CYS A 126 -6.60 17.18 -10.97
CA CYS A 126 -5.71 16.19 -11.57
C CYS A 126 -6.38 15.61 -12.81
N ALA A 127 -5.94 15.99 -13.99
CA ALA A 127 -6.36 15.38 -15.27
C ALA A 127 -6.17 13.84 -15.28
N ASP A 128 -5.20 13.34 -14.50
CA ASP A 128 -4.99 11.90 -14.26
C ASP A 128 -6.18 11.23 -13.54
N ASP A 129 -7.01 11.96 -12.80
CA ASP A 129 -8.11 11.40 -12.01
C ASP A 129 -9.17 10.75 -12.90
N ASN A 130 -9.56 11.43 -13.97
CA ASN A 130 -10.54 10.90 -14.91
C ASN A 130 -10.03 9.61 -15.52
N THR A 131 -8.74 9.55 -15.88
CA THR A 131 -8.15 8.35 -16.49
C THR A 131 -8.17 7.16 -15.54
N TYR A 132 -7.70 7.30 -14.29
CA TYR A 132 -7.59 6.15 -13.37
C TYR A 132 -8.95 5.59 -12.95
N ILE A 133 -9.90 6.47 -12.63
CA ILE A 133 -11.24 6.05 -12.20
C ILE A 133 -12.04 5.49 -13.37
N THR A 134 -11.94 6.14 -14.55
CA THR A 134 -12.61 5.66 -15.76
C THR A 134 -12.06 4.29 -16.18
N MET A 135 -10.74 4.11 -16.25
CA MET A 135 -10.14 2.79 -16.53
C MET A 135 -10.57 1.70 -15.54
N ALA A 136 -10.72 2.03 -14.26
CA ALA A 136 -11.24 1.07 -13.29
C ALA A 136 -12.72 0.73 -13.55
N ASN A 137 -13.53 1.73 -13.89
CA ASN A 137 -14.93 1.53 -14.26
C ASN A 137 -15.09 0.73 -15.52
N ASP A 138 -14.35 1.09 -16.59
CA ASP A 138 -14.37 0.41 -17.88
C ASP A 138 -13.95 -1.05 -17.74
N THR A 139 -12.90 -1.32 -16.90
CA THR A 139 -12.48 -2.69 -16.58
C THR A 139 -13.60 -3.49 -15.91
N ASP A 140 -14.38 -2.86 -15.01
CA ASP A 140 -15.49 -3.50 -14.33
C ASP A 140 -16.67 -3.74 -15.26
N GLU A 141 -17.07 -2.77 -16.05
CA GLU A 141 -18.26 -2.83 -16.93
C GLU A 141 -18.07 -3.73 -18.16
N THR A 142 -16.89 -3.66 -18.80
CA THR A 142 -16.62 -4.41 -20.03
C THR A 142 -16.06 -5.81 -19.83
N ASP A 143 -15.71 -6.17 -18.60
CA ASP A 143 -14.99 -7.42 -18.24
C ASP A 143 -13.62 -7.56 -18.92
N MET A 144 -13.05 -6.49 -19.46
CA MET A 144 -11.76 -6.44 -20.12
C MET A 144 -10.73 -5.71 -19.25
N ILE A 145 -9.60 -6.36 -18.95
CA ILE A 145 -8.57 -5.77 -18.08
C ILE A 145 -7.85 -4.65 -18.85
N ILE A 146 -8.15 -3.38 -18.50
CA ILE A 146 -7.52 -2.14 -19.03
C ILE A 146 -7.46 -2.06 -20.57
N LYS A 147 -8.34 -2.73 -21.30
CA LYS A 147 -8.37 -2.78 -22.78
C LYS A 147 -9.34 -1.79 -23.41
N VAL A 148 -9.81 -0.80 -22.70
CA VAL A 148 -10.68 0.24 -23.22
C VAL A 148 -9.98 1.58 -23.09
N ASP A 149 -9.95 2.35 -24.17
CA ASP A 149 -9.51 3.74 -24.14
C ASP A 149 -10.60 4.59 -23.47
N SER A 150 -10.28 5.10 -22.29
CA SER A 150 -11.22 5.83 -21.44
C SER A 150 -11.68 7.18 -22.02
N LEU A 151 -11.05 7.68 -23.09
CA LEU A 151 -11.44 8.93 -23.77
C LEU A 151 -12.36 8.66 -24.93
N THR A 152 -12.10 7.60 -25.70
CA THR A 152 -12.82 7.30 -26.95
C THR A 152 -13.82 6.16 -26.80
N GLY A 153 -13.69 5.32 -25.77
CA GLY A 153 -14.48 4.11 -25.58
C GLY A 153 -14.10 2.96 -26.53
N HIS A 154 -13.05 3.11 -27.35
CA HIS A 154 -12.62 2.05 -28.27
C HIS A 154 -11.89 0.93 -27.53
N GLU A 155 -12.11 -0.31 -27.97
CA GLU A 155 -11.33 -1.44 -27.51
C GLU A 155 -9.91 -1.37 -28.07
N LEU A 156 -8.93 -1.51 -27.18
CA LEU A 156 -7.52 -1.52 -27.50
C LEU A 156 -7.00 -2.97 -27.59
N SER A 157 -6.12 -3.22 -28.54
CA SER A 157 -5.29 -4.42 -28.49
C SER A 157 -4.31 -4.34 -27.32
N ILE A 158 -3.82 -5.48 -26.84
CA ILE A 158 -2.88 -5.48 -25.71
C ILE A 158 -1.60 -4.67 -26.03
N ASP A 159 -1.18 -4.61 -27.29
CA ASP A 159 0.01 -3.87 -27.70
C ASP A 159 -0.19 -2.35 -27.62
N GLU A 160 -1.40 -1.86 -27.85
CA GLU A 160 -1.75 -0.44 -27.75
C GLU A 160 -1.89 0.04 -26.29
N VAL A 161 -2.17 -0.86 -25.34
CA VAL A 161 -2.22 -0.51 -23.94
C VAL A 161 -0.84 -0.07 -23.45
N SER A 162 -0.76 1.09 -22.79
CA SER A 162 0.50 1.59 -22.24
C SER A 162 1.13 0.56 -21.28
N LEU A 163 2.42 0.29 -21.47
CA LEU A 163 3.20 -0.64 -20.66
C LEU A 163 3.13 -0.35 -19.16
N LYS A 164 3.03 0.93 -18.80
CA LYS A 164 2.81 1.37 -17.42
C LYS A 164 1.59 0.68 -16.79
N TYR A 165 0.48 0.62 -17.52
CA TYR A 165 -0.76 0.04 -17.01
C TYR A 165 -0.76 -1.49 -17.05
N LYS A 166 -0.05 -2.10 -18.00
CA LYS A 166 0.13 -3.57 -18.06
C LYS A 166 0.90 -4.10 -16.84
N LEU A 167 1.87 -3.33 -16.33
CA LEU A 167 2.77 -3.75 -15.25
C LEU A 167 2.40 -3.25 -13.86
N THR A 168 1.38 -2.39 -13.74
CA THR A 168 0.87 -1.92 -12.44
C THR A 168 -0.60 -2.31 -12.28
N SER A 169 -0.97 -2.83 -11.13
CA SER A 169 -2.30 -3.42 -10.94
C SER A 169 -3.21 -2.62 -9.99
N PHE A 170 -2.79 -1.46 -9.51
CA PHE A 170 -3.59 -0.73 -8.51
C PHE A 170 -4.94 -0.22 -9.08
N ILE A 171 -4.97 0.17 -10.37
CA ILE A 171 -6.21 0.60 -11.05
C ILE A 171 -7.20 -0.57 -11.13
N THR A 172 -6.74 -1.72 -11.57
CA THR A 172 -7.56 -2.93 -11.65
C THR A 172 -7.95 -3.47 -10.27
N PHE A 173 -7.14 -3.20 -9.23
CA PHE A 173 -7.51 -3.47 -7.84
C PHE A 173 -8.70 -2.60 -7.38
N MET A 174 -8.79 -1.33 -7.82
CA MET A 174 -10.00 -0.51 -7.58
C MET A 174 -11.21 -1.11 -8.29
N ALA A 175 -11.07 -1.55 -9.54
CA ALA A 175 -12.13 -2.26 -10.27
C ALA A 175 -12.56 -3.55 -9.53
N TYR A 176 -11.60 -4.32 -9.01
CA TYR A 176 -11.89 -5.50 -8.20
C TYR A 176 -12.74 -5.15 -6.96
N LEU A 177 -12.37 -4.09 -6.24
CA LEU A 177 -13.15 -3.62 -5.09
C LEU A 177 -14.55 -3.18 -5.50
N ALA A 178 -14.70 -2.49 -6.63
CA ALA A 178 -16.00 -2.10 -7.17
C ALA A 178 -16.87 -3.34 -7.45
N ARG A 179 -16.36 -4.32 -8.20
CA ARG A 179 -17.04 -5.56 -8.56
C ARG A 179 -17.54 -6.35 -7.34
N ILE A 180 -16.70 -6.54 -6.33
CA ILE A 180 -17.05 -7.35 -5.15
C ILE A 180 -17.94 -6.64 -4.14
N THR A 181 -17.99 -5.30 -4.16
CA THR A 181 -18.84 -4.50 -3.27
C THR A 181 -20.13 -4.05 -3.93
N GLY A 182 -20.20 -4.06 -5.25
CA GLY A 182 -21.29 -3.48 -6.02
C GLY A 182 -21.33 -1.95 -5.99
N LEU A 183 -20.23 -1.31 -5.54
CA LEU A 183 -20.10 0.14 -5.49
C LEU A 183 -19.37 0.65 -6.73
N HIS A 184 -19.81 1.79 -7.26
CA HIS A 184 -19.13 2.42 -8.39
C HIS A 184 -17.67 2.74 -8.07
N SER A 185 -16.77 2.60 -9.05
CA SER A 185 -15.33 2.84 -8.91
C SER A 185 -14.99 4.24 -8.37
N LEU A 186 -15.83 5.24 -8.68
CA LEU A 186 -15.72 6.59 -8.15
C LEU A 186 -15.86 6.62 -6.61
N VAL A 187 -16.85 5.91 -6.05
CA VAL A 187 -17.08 5.84 -4.59
C VAL A 187 -15.91 5.13 -3.91
N ILE A 188 -15.41 4.04 -4.52
CA ILE A 188 -14.21 3.35 -4.04
C ILE A 188 -13.01 4.29 -4.01
N GLY A 189 -12.73 4.95 -5.14
CA GLY A 189 -11.56 5.83 -5.31
C GLY A 189 -11.63 7.10 -4.48
N LYS A 190 -12.72 7.85 -4.56
CA LYS A 190 -12.82 9.20 -3.98
C LYS A 190 -13.32 9.22 -2.52
N THR A 191 -13.95 8.16 -2.03
CA THR A 191 -14.53 8.15 -0.68
C THR A 191 -13.88 7.09 0.22
N ILE A 192 -13.85 5.82 -0.20
CA ILE A 192 -13.44 4.73 0.68
C ILE A 192 -11.92 4.65 0.81
N LEU A 193 -11.20 4.61 -0.31
CA LEU A 193 -9.73 4.49 -0.30
C LEU A 193 -9.04 5.66 0.42
N PRO A 194 -9.43 6.94 0.23
CA PRO A 194 -8.82 8.06 0.96
C PRO A 194 -8.84 7.87 2.48
N VAL A 195 -9.99 7.49 3.04
CA VAL A 195 -10.12 7.26 4.50
C VAL A 195 -9.13 6.19 4.98
N ILE A 196 -9.03 5.09 4.25
CA ILE A 196 -8.16 3.96 4.60
C ILE A 196 -6.70 4.35 4.45
N ILE A 197 -6.33 5.00 3.34
CA ILE A 197 -4.95 5.38 3.03
C ILE A 197 -4.44 6.43 4.01
N ILE A 198 -5.25 7.44 4.35
CA ILE A 198 -4.90 8.44 5.36
C ILE A 198 -4.69 7.77 6.71
N GLY A 199 -5.60 6.91 7.13
CA GLY A 199 -5.47 6.16 8.39
C GLY A 199 -4.17 5.35 8.45
N MET A 200 -3.83 4.61 7.38
CA MET A 200 -2.58 3.86 7.27
C MET A 200 -1.35 4.78 7.27
N ALA A 201 -1.37 5.86 6.51
CA ALA A 201 -0.27 6.80 6.42
C ALA A 201 0.08 7.40 7.79
N TYR A 202 -0.90 7.88 8.54
CA TYR A 202 -0.65 8.43 9.87
C TYR A 202 -0.28 7.36 10.91
N TYR A 203 -0.81 6.15 10.77
CA TYR A 203 -0.38 5.06 11.63
C TYR A 203 1.10 4.69 11.38
N ILE A 204 1.56 4.69 10.13
CA ILE A 204 2.98 4.49 9.82
C ILE A 204 3.83 5.63 10.39
N GLN A 205 3.39 6.88 10.28
CA GLN A 205 4.08 8.03 10.89
C GLN A 205 4.15 7.91 12.42
N TRP A 206 3.08 7.43 13.06
CA TRP A 206 3.10 7.09 14.49
C TRP A 206 4.16 6.03 14.82
N MET A 207 4.28 4.98 14.01
CA MET A 207 5.31 3.95 14.18
C MET A 207 6.72 4.52 13.99
N ILE A 208 6.93 5.41 13.01
CA ILE A 208 8.20 6.10 12.78
C ILE A 208 8.52 7.04 13.95
N GLY A 209 7.55 7.76 14.47
CA GLY A 209 7.73 8.58 15.68
C GLY A 209 8.24 7.75 16.86
N GLY A 210 7.67 6.55 17.07
CA GLY A 210 8.16 5.63 18.10
C GLY A 210 9.55 5.02 17.81
N LEU A 211 9.94 4.95 16.53
CA LEU A 211 11.31 4.53 16.15
C LEU A 211 12.33 5.65 16.43
N LEU A 212 11.98 6.89 16.11
CA LEU A 212 12.86 8.05 16.28
C LEU A 212 13.00 8.49 17.74
N PHE A 213 11.95 8.31 18.55
CA PHE A 213 11.90 8.74 19.93
C PHE A 213 11.50 7.58 20.86
N PRO A 214 12.35 6.52 20.97
CA PRO A 214 11.99 5.30 21.71
C PRO A 214 11.74 5.57 23.20
N ASP A 215 12.44 6.54 23.79
CA ASP A 215 12.40 6.84 25.21
C ASP A 215 11.33 7.87 25.60
N SER A 216 10.60 8.42 24.63
CA SER A 216 9.65 9.51 24.91
C SER A 216 8.41 9.45 24.01
N ARG A 217 7.34 8.89 24.56
CA ARG A 217 6.01 8.92 23.92
C ARG A 217 5.57 10.35 23.60
N TYR A 218 5.84 11.29 24.47
CA TYR A 218 5.52 12.71 24.29
C TYR A 218 6.15 13.30 23.01
N LYS A 219 7.44 13.01 22.75
CA LYS A 219 8.13 13.45 21.54
C LYS A 219 7.53 12.79 20.29
N SER A 220 7.16 11.51 20.36
CA SER A 220 6.46 10.83 19.25
C SER A 220 5.10 11.46 18.94
N GLU A 221 4.39 11.93 19.96
CA GLU A 221 3.11 12.62 19.81
C GLU A 221 3.26 14.02 19.20
N ILE A 222 4.29 14.77 19.60
CA ILE A 222 4.65 16.04 18.95
C ILE A 222 5.04 15.79 17.47
N PHE A 223 5.83 14.77 17.20
CA PHE A 223 6.20 14.40 15.83
C PHE A 223 4.95 14.15 14.97
N LEU A 224 3.99 13.36 15.46
CA LEU A 224 2.73 13.10 14.76
C LEU A 224 1.95 14.40 14.49
N PHE A 225 1.88 15.30 15.48
CA PHE A 225 1.22 16.59 15.34
C PHE A 225 1.90 17.46 14.27
N VAL A 226 3.22 17.59 14.31
CA VAL A 226 3.98 18.36 13.31
C VAL A 226 3.77 17.79 11.91
N ILE A 227 3.86 16.46 11.74
CA ILE A 227 3.62 15.81 10.45
C ILE A 227 2.18 16.03 9.97
N SER A 228 1.18 16.06 10.86
CA SER A 228 -0.20 16.34 10.46
C SER A 228 -0.38 17.78 9.95
N ILE A 229 0.31 18.76 10.54
CA ILE A 229 0.36 20.13 10.04
C ILE A 229 1.05 20.18 8.67
N VAL A 230 2.21 19.54 8.53
CA VAL A 230 2.96 19.50 7.27
C VAL A 230 2.09 18.89 6.16
N ASN A 231 1.44 17.76 6.43
CA ASN A 231 0.58 17.11 5.45
C ASN A 231 -0.64 17.96 5.05
N LEU A 232 -1.19 18.73 5.97
CA LEU A 232 -2.38 19.54 5.70
C LEU A 232 -2.05 20.83 4.92
N PHE A 233 -0.91 21.47 5.20
CA PHE A 233 -0.62 22.82 4.71
C PHE A 233 0.50 22.92 3.67
N MET A 234 1.27 21.84 3.42
CA MET A 234 2.45 21.90 2.54
C MET A 234 2.27 21.16 1.20
N ALA A 235 1.07 21.12 0.66
CA ALA A 235 0.76 20.48 -0.61
C ALA A 235 1.02 21.40 -1.83
N PHE A 236 2.17 22.07 -1.89
CA PHE A 236 2.47 23.07 -2.92
C PHE A 236 2.84 22.52 -4.29
N SER A 237 3.26 21.28 -4.37
CA SER A 237 3.77 20.68 -5.61
C SER A 237 3.28 19.26 -5.78
N ASN A 238 2.92 18.90 -7.03
CA ASN A 238 2.53 17.55 -7.43
C ASN A 238 3.57 16.47 -7.12
N TYR A 239 4.80 16.87 -6.84
CA TYR A 239 5.91 15.94 -6.54
C TYR A 239 6.09 15.67 -5.05
N THR A 240 5.34 16.37 -4.17
CA THR A 240 5.44 16.17 -2.73
C THR A 240 4.57 15.02 -2.23
N GLN A 241 5.02 14.35 -1.17
CA GLN A 241 4.22 13.34 -0.46
C GLN A 241 2.91 13.94 0.07
N THR A 242 2.96 15.17 0.57
CA THR A 242 1.83 15.91 1.12
C THR A 242 0.76 16.16 0.07
N PHE A 243 1.14 16.55 -1.16
CA PHE A 243 0.20 16.68 -2.26
C PHE A 243 -0.49 15.33 -2.58
N ARG A 244 0.28 14.25 -2.61
CA ARG A 244 -0.28 12.91 -2.87
C ARG A 244 -1.28 12.50 -1.80
N LEU A 245 -1.03 12.83 -0.55
CA LEU A 245 -1.93 12.51 0.56
C LEU A 245 -3.17 13.43 0.61
N MET A 246 -3.02 14.72 0.24
CA MET A 246 -4.09 15.72 0.35
C MET A 246 -4.97 15.83 -0.88
N VAL A 247 -4.42 15.57 -2.08
CA VAL A 247 -5.15 15.87 -3.32
C VAL A 247 -5.56 14.59 -4.07
N CYS A 248 -4.72 13.57 -4.07
CA CYS A 248 -4.96 12.36 -4.85
C CYS A 248 -4.54 11.06 -4.13
N PRO A 249 -5.08 10.79 -2.91
CA PRO A 249 -4.70 9.61 -2.12
C PRO A 249 -5.09 8.28 -2.80
N TRP A 250 -6.07 8.27 -3.70
CA TRP A 250 -6.48 7.08 -4.46
C TRP A 250 -5.56 6.69 -5.62
N GLN A 251 -4.51 7.47 -5.90
CA GLN A 251 -3.55 7.12 -6.95
C GLN A 251 -2.49 6.15 -6.41
N GLY A 252 -2.02 5.23 -7.27
CA GLY A 252 -0.93 4.34 -6.90
C GLY A 252 0.35 5.06 -6.47
N LYS A 253 0.66 6.23 -7.07
CA LYS A 253 1.77 7.10 -6.63
C LYS A 253 1.63 7.55 -5.17
N ALA A 254 0.40 7.77 -4.68
CA ALA A 254 0.15 8.08 -3.27
C ALA A 254 0.46 6.87 -2.39
N ILE A 255 -0.05 5.68 -2.73
CA ILE A 255 0.28 4.43 -2.02
C ILE A 255 1.79 4.26 -1.87
N MET A 256 2.54 4.47 -2.96
CA MET A 256 4.00 4.43 -2.91
C MET A 256 4.54 5.42 -1.89
N ALA A 257 4.16 6.70 -1.99
CA ALA A 257 4.78 7.78 -1.23
C ALA A 257 4.41 7.76 0.26
N VAL A 258 3.14 7.41 0.61
CA VAL A 258 2.64 7.56 1.97
C VAL A 258 2.53 6.23 2.74
N ILE A 259 2.58 5.08 2.05
CA ILE A 259 2.50 3.76 2.67
C ILE A 259 3.78 2.96 2.43
N VAL A 260 4.12 2.66 1.16
CA VAL A 260 5.20 1.72 0.84
C VAL A 260 6.56 2.24 1.32
N LEU A 261 6.93 3.45 0.95
CA LEU A 261 8.23 4.01 1.33
C LEU A 261 8.36 4.24 2.84
N PRO A 262 7.41 4.87 3.55
CA PRO A 262 7.49 4.98 5.00
C PRO A 262 7.47 3.62 5.73
N PHE A 263 6.72 2.63 5.22
CA PHE A 263 6.73 1.28 5.78
C PHE A 263 8.08 0.58 5.58
N LEU A 264 8.69 0.70 4.40
CA LEU A 264 10.05 0.22 4.16
C LEU A 264 11.08 0.89 5.05
N PHE A 265 10.95 2.21 5.29
CA PHE A 265 11.80 2.92 6.24
C PHE A 265 11.68 2.34 7.64
N TYR A 266 10.47 2.17 8.14
CA TYR A 266 10.23 1.60 9.46
C TYR A 266 10.74 0.16 9.58
N VAL A 267 10.31 -0.72 8.67
CA VAL A 267 10.66 -2.15 8.72
C VAL A 267 12.15 -2.35 8.45
N GLY A 268 12.72 -1.67 7.46
CA GLY A 268 14.14 -1.78 7.14
C GLY A 268 15.05 -1.43 8.31
N ASN A 269 14.71 -0.35 9.05
CA ASN A 269 15.48 0.01 10.26
C ASN A 269 15.28 -1.02 11.39
N LYS A 270 14.11 -1.63 11.54
CA LYS A 270 13.89 -2.70 12.53
C LYS A 270 14.62 -3.99 12.18
N VAL A 271 14.48 -4.42 10.92
CA VAL A 271 15.01 -5.68 10.40
C VAL A 271 16.53 -5.72 10.41
N PHE A 272 17.17 -4.67 9.91
CA PHE A 272 18.63 -4.63 9.84
C PHE A 272 19.29 -4.28 11.18
N CYS A 273 18.52 -3.87 12.21
CA CYS A 273 19.02 -3.67 13.54
C CYS A 273 19.28 -4.97 14.31
N GLU A 274 18.53 -6.02 14.01
CA GLU A 274 18.61 -7.31 14.72
C GLU A 274 19.11 -8.43 13.80
N LYS A 275 18.92 -9.68 14.25
CA LYS A 275 19.17 -10.86 13.41
C LYS A 275 18.06 -10.99 12.38
N PHE A 276 18.44 -10.93 11.11
CA PHE A 276 17.54 -11.06 9.96
C PHE A 276 16.91 -12.46 9.88
N THR A 277 15.60 -12.52 9.72
CA THR A 277 14.84 -13.77 9.64
C THR A 277 14.22 -13.98 8.26
N ILE A 278 13.90 -15.23 7.92
CA ILE A 278 13.20 -15.56 6.67
C ILE A 278 11.83 -14.86 6.61
N GLY A 279 11.13 -14.76 7.74
CA GLY A 279 9.83 -14.06 7.79
C GLY A 279 9.96 -12.57 7.43
N GLU A 280 11.01 -11.90 7.89
CA GLU A 280 11.30 -10.51 7.55
C GLU A 280 11.70 -10.35 6.07
N MET A 281 12.44 -11.32 5.52
CA MET A 281 12.74 -11.37 4.09
C MET A 281 11.46 -11.45 3.26
N ILE A 282 10.54 -12.35 3.61
CA ILE A 282 9.25 -12.49 2.95
C ILE A 282 8.45 -11.17 3.03
N LEU A 283 8.42 -10.52 4.19
CA LEU A 283 7.73 -9.23 4.36
C LEU A 283 8.29 -8.15 3.42
N LEU A 284 9.61 -8.03 3.34
CA LEU A 284 10.26 -7.07 2.44
C LEU A 284 9.99 -7.39 0.97
N MET A 285 10.05 -8.67 0.56
CA MET A 285 9.70 -9.09 -0.80
C MET A 285 8.23 -8.80 -1.13
N VAL A 286 7.31 -9.09 -0.21
CA VAL A 286 5.88 -8.74 -0.33
C VAL A 286 5.71 -7.23 -0.49
N THR A 287 6.45 -6.43 0.27
CA THR A 287 6.40 -4.97 0.14
C THR A 287 6.92 -4.49 -1.22
N MET A 288 7.93 -5.16 -1.81
CA MET A 288 8.38 -4.87 -3.17
C MET A 288 7.35 -5.24 -4.25
N PHE A 289 6.61 -6.34 -4.10
CA PHE A 289 5.47 -6.64 -4.98
C PHE A 289 4.35 -5.61 -4.84
N ALA A 290 4.03 -5.18 -3.61
CA ALA A 290 3.05 -4.11 -3.38
C ALA A 290 3.51 -2.78 -3.98
N ALA A 291 4.81 -2.48 -3.92
CA ALA A 291 5.41 -1.35 -4.62
C ALA A 291 5.17 -1.42 -6.14
N ALA A 292 5.40 -2.57 -6.75
CA ALA A 292 5.15 -2.81 -8.17
C ALA A 292 3.67 -2.60 -8.54
N SER A 293 2.76 -3.06 -7.70
CA SER A 293 1.31 -2.82 -7.87
C SER A 293 0.98 -1.32 -7.91
N ALA A 294 1.61 -0.54 -7.05
CA ALA A 294 1.29 0.86 -6.86
C ALA A 294 1.71 1.74 -8.05
N SER A 295 2.96 1.65 -8.50
CA SER A 295 3.47 2.52 -9.57
C SER A 295 4.77 1.99 -10.17
N LEU A 296 5.02 2.25 -11.47
CA LEU A 296 6.33 2.00 -12.08
C LEU A 296 7.48 2.76 -11.39
N MET A 297 7.24 3.98 -10.91
CA MET A 297 8.25 4.75 -10.17
C MET A 297 8.73 4.03 -8.92
N SER A 298 7.87 3.26 -8.28
CA SER A 298 8.21 2.50 -7.07
C SER A 298 9.19 1.37 -7.34
N LEU A 299 9.26 0.85 -8.59
CA LEU A 299 10.22 -0.18 -8.97
C LEU A 299 11.68 0.29 -8.87
N GLY A 300 11.92 1.60 -9.03
CA GLY A 300 13.24 2.19 -8.81
C GLY A 300 13.43 2.69 -7.38
N ILE A 301 12.47 3.47 -6.87
CA ILE A 301 12.63 4.19 -5.60
C ILE A 301 12.62 3.26 -4.39
N ALA A 302 11.74 2.25 -4.36
CA ALA A 302 11.63 1.34 -3.22
C ALA A 302 12.89 0.48 -3.02
N PRO A 303 13.49 -0.16 -4.05
CA PRO A 303 14.78 -0.85 -3.92
C PRO A 303 15.91 0.08 -3.50
N VAL A 304 16.02 1.28 -4.12
CA VAL A 304 17.06 2.25 -3.77
C VAL A 304 16.97 2.63 -2.29
N MET A 305 15.77 2.89 -1.80
CA MET A 305 15.56 3.21 -0.38
C MET A 305 15.94 2.05 0.54
N LEU A 306 15.53 0.81 0.23
CA LEU A 306 15.89 -0.36 1.04
C LEU A 306 17.40 -0.59 1.04
N LEU A 307 18.06 -0.49 -0.12
CA LEU A 307 19.51 -0.63 -0.24
C LEU A 307 20.26 0.49 0.49
N ALA A 308 19.76 1.73 0.48
CA ALA A 308 20.35 2.83 1.23
C ALA A 308 20.28 2.58 2.76
N ILE A 309 19.12 2.13 3.26
CA ILE A 309 18.97 1.75 4.68
C ILE A 309 19.91 0.60 5.03
N ALA A 310 19.98 -0.41 4.18
CA ALA A 310 20.88 -1.56 4.35
C ALA A 310 22.35 -1.14 4.35
N PHE A 311 22.74 -0.24 3.45
CA PHE A 311 24.10 0.30 3.35
C PHE A 311 24.51 1.04 4.61
N LEU A 312 23.67 1.94 5.12
CA LEU A 312 23.95 2.67 6.36
C LEU A 312 24.08 1.72 7.55
N ASN A 313 23.19 0.73 7.66
CA ASN A 313 23.27 -0.29 8.72
C ASN A 313 24.49 -1.22 8.55
N ALA A 314 24.88 -1.56 7.31
CA ALA A 314 26.06 -2.38 7.05
C ALA A 314 27.35 -1.69 7.49
N ILE A 315 27.49 -0.39 7.22
CA ILE A 315 28.62 0.43 7.68
C ILE A 315 28.63 0.51 9.20
N GLN A 316 27.50 0.91 9.80
CA GLN A 316 27.40 1.10 11.25
C GLN A 316 27.70 -0.15 12.06
N LYS A 317 27.37 -1.33 11.51
CA LYS A 317 27.51 -2.63 12.21
C LYS A 317 28.67 -3.47 11.71
N HIS A 318 29.41 -3.00 10.71
CA HIS A 318 30.45 -3.75 10.02
C HIS A 318 29.97 -5.13 9.50
N ARG A 319 28.73 -5.21 9.00
CA ARG A 319 28.08 -6.45 8.52
C ARG A 319 27.61 -6.31 7.07
N PHE A 320 28.49 -6.54 6.11
CA PHE A 320 28.17 -6.42 4.68
C PHE A 320 27.16 -7.44 4.16
N MET A 321 26.93 -8.55 4.89
CA MET A 321 25.87 -9.52 4.56
C MET A 321 24.46 -8.88 4.49
N ILE A 322 24.24 -7.76 5.20
CA ILE A 322 22.98 -6.99 5.17
C ILE A 322 22.69 -6.51 3.74
N LEU A 323 23.70 -6.11 2.97
CA LEU A 323 23.52 -5.66 1.58
C LEU A 323 23.06 -6.80 0.67
N LEU A 324 23.62 -8.00 0.83
CA LEU A 324 23.20 -9.18 0.08
C LEU A 324 21.73 -9.53 0.40
N GLN A 325 21.36 -9.51 1.69
CA GLN A 325 20.01 -9.78 2.14
C GLN A 325 19.01 -8.76 1.57
N ALA A 326 19.36 -7.47 1.60
CA ALA A 326 18.54 -6.41 1.00
C ALA A 326 18.43 -6.58 -0.53
N GLY A 327 19.52 -6.94 -1.21
CA GLY A 327 19.53 -7.23 -2.65
C GLY A 327 18.56 -8.34 -3.02
N ILE A 328 18.55 -9.45 -2.25
CA ILE A 328 17.60 -10.56 -2.45
C ILE A 328 16.16 -10.07 -2.29
N CYS A 329 15.88 -9.21 -1.29
CA CYS A 329 14.56 -8.65 -1.08
C CYS A 329 14.09 -7.74 -2.24
N CYS A 330 15.01 -7.15 -3.01
CA CYS A 330 14.70 -6.31 -4.18
C CYS A 330 14.38 -7.11 -5.46
N VAL A 331 14.59 -8.43 -5.48
CA VAL A 331 14.34 -9.27 -6.67
C VAL A 331 12.94 -9.07 -7.28
N PRO A 332 11.84 -9.00 -6.53
CA PRO A 332 10.52 -8.76 -7.12
C PRO A 332 10.45 -7.46 -7.93
N ALA A 333 10.98 -6.37 -7.41
CA ALA A 333 11.00 -5.09 -8.12
C ALA A 333 11.93 -5.15 -9.36
N ALA A 334 13.07 -5.84 -9.25
CA ALA A 334 14.01 -6.02 -10.36
C ALA A 334 13.38 -6.82 -11.52
N ILE A 335 12.55 -7.83 -11.24
CA ILE A 335 11.82 -8.59 -12.26
C ILE A 335 10.90 -7.67 -13.06
N TYR A 336 10.04 -6.88 -12.41
CA TYR A 336 9.13 -5.97 -13.10
C TYR A 336 9.86 -4.83 -13.82
N LEU A 337 10.94 -4.32 -13.23
CA LEU A 337 11.79 -3.32 -13.90
C LEU A 337 12.46 -3.92 -15.14
N GLY A 338 12.96 -5.16 -15.06
CA GLY A 338 13.50 -5.88 -16.19
C GLY A 338 12.47 -6.09 -17.30
N MET A 339 11.26 -6.51 -16.97
CA MET A 339 10.15 -6.61 -17.94
C MET A 339 9.87 -5.27 -18.62
N TYR A 340 9.86 -4.18 -17.85
CA TYR A 340 9.67 -2.83 -18.38
C TYR A 340 10.78 -2.42 -19.35
N VAL A 341 12.04 -2.60 -18.98
CA VAL A 341 13.21 -2.25 -19.82
C VAL A 341 13.25 -3.10 -21.09
N ILE A 342 13.06 -4.42 -20.98
CA ILE A 342 13.03 -5.32 -22.14
C ILE A 342 11.93 -4.91 -23.12
N SER A 343 10.73 -4.64 -22.64
CA SER A 343 9.63 -4.23 -23.51
C SER A 343 9.92 -2.90 -24.22
N ILE A 344 10.55 -1.93 -23.55
CA ILE A 344 10.98 -0.68 -24.20
C ILE A 344 12.00 -0.98 -25.32
N LEU A 345 13.02 -1.79 -25.00
CA LEU A 345 14.07 -2.10 -25.96
C LEU A 345 13.53 -2.84 -27.19
N THR A 346 12.55 -3.71 -27.03
CA THR A 346 11.90 -4.43 -28.15
C THR A 346 11.01 -3.51 -28.98
N THR A 347 10.37 -2.51 -28.35
CA THR A 347 9.51 -1.54 -29.07
C THR A 347 10.34 -0.51 -29.84
N PHE A 348 11.47 -0.04 -29.29
CA PHE A 348 12.33 0.96 -29.92
C PHE A 348 13.55 0.37 -30.64
N GLY A 349 13.89 -0.89 -30.43
CA GLY A 349 15.04 -1.58 -31.04
C GLY A 349 14.72 -2.32 -32.34
N GLY A 350 13.51 -2.24 -32.86
CA GLY A 350 13.10 -2.78 -34.15
C GLY A 350 13.51 -1.85 -35.32
N TRP A 351 14.83 -1.57 -35.44
CA TRP A 351 15.44 -1.00 -36.64
C TRP A 351 16.18 -2.07 -37.41
#